data_74447762e8ba2d98685b1a308f4b6fb1
#
_entry.id   74447762e8ba2d98685b1a308f4b6fb1
#
_cell.length_a   1.000
_cell.length_b   1.000
_cell.length_c   1.000
_cell.angle_alpha   90.00
_cell.angle_beta   90.00
_cell.angle_gamma   90.00
#
_symmetry.space_group_name_H-M   'P 1'
#
loop_
_entity.id
_entity.type
_entity.pdbx_description
1 polymer ?
#
loop_
_entity_poly.entity_id
_entity_poly.type
_entity_poly.pdbx_seq_one_letter_code
_entity_poly.pdbx_strand_id
1 'polypeptide(L)'
;MHRRGTTREAAIRILLVEDDRDIAQRLGEGLAEAGFSVEYAFNGPDGLALGTDDSFDAAVLDLGLPQMQGLDVLKEWRRKSRNFPVLILTARGTWSEKVDGLNAGADDYITKPFHVPEVAARLKALIRRSAGQASSVLTHGPLTLDTTTGKATYDGVPIELTASELRMLNYFMHRIGRIVSQSELTEHLYATADSRESNTIEVYVSRLRRKTSTDLIKTIRGLGYRMD
;
A
#
# COMPACT_ATOMS: atom_id res chain seq x y z
N MET A 1 -13.37 -20.12 -26.97
CA MET A 1 -13.56 -20.19 -25.52
C MET A 1 -12.51 -19.26 -24.90
N HIS A 2 -12.87 -17.96 -24.79
CA HIS A 2 -11.94 -16.90 -24.33
C HIS A 2 -11.96 -16.86 -22.81
N ARG A 3 -10.83 -17.19 -22.18
CA ARG A 3 -10.62 -16.92 -20.76
C ARG A 3 -10.55 -15.40 -20.58
N ARG A 4 -11.54 -14.83 -19.96
CA ARG A 4 -11.51 -13.46 -19.47
C ARG A 4 -10.50 -13.42 -18.32
N GLY A 5 -9.32 -12.83 -18.57
CA GLY A 5 -8.41 -12.41 -17.53
C GLY A 5 -9.11 -11.32 -16.72
N THR A 6 -9.51 -11.63 -15.49
CA THR A 6 -9.93 -10.64 -14.50
C THR A 6 -8.69 -9.83 -14.12
N THR A 7 -8.59 -8.62 -14.63
CA THR A 7 -7.59 -7.63 -14.19
C THR A 7 -7.93 -7.25 -12.75
N ARG A 8 -7.27 -7.88 -11.82
CA ARG A 8 -7.32 -7.57 -10.38
C ARG A 8 -6.40 -6.38 -10.16
N GLU A 9 -6.94 -5.19 -10.15
CA GLU A 9 -6.23 -3.91 -9.98
C GLU A 9 -6.74 -3.21 -8.73
N ALA A 10 -5.97 -2.69 -7.95
CA ALA A 10 -4.68 -2.71 -7.29
C ALA A 10 -4.79 -1.77 -6.07
N ALA A 11 -5.45 -2.24 -5.00
CA ALA A 11 -5.13 -1.73 -3.67
C ALA A 11 -3.62 -1.97 -3.47
N ILE A 12 -2.92 -1.10 -2.73
CA ILE A 12 -1.52 -1.33 -2.37
C ILE A 12 -1.45 -2.68 -1.67
N ARG A 13 -0.86 -3.67 -2.34
CA ARG A 13 -0.84 -5.06 -1.87
C ARG A 13 0.35 -5.30 -0.97
N ILE A 14 0.08 -5.76 0.23
CA ILE A 14 1.09 -6.11 1.22
C ILE A 14 1.06 -7.63 1.44
N LEU A 15 2.22 -8.27 1.31
CA LEU A 15 2.42 -9.63 1.78
C LEU A 15 2.82 -9.59 3.26
N LEU A 16 2.01 -10.18 4.12
CA LEU A 16 2.30 -10.33 5.55
C LEU A 16 2.67 -11.77 5.85
N VAL A 17 3.94 -12.00 6.20
CA VAL A 17 4.49 -13.31 6.55
C VAL A 17 4.77 -13.34 8.05
N GLU A 18 3.89 -13.98 8.82
CA GLU A 18 3.92 -14.05 10.29
C GLU A 18 3.25 -15.36 10.72
N ASP A 19 3.91 -16.17 11.53
CA ASP A 19 3.39 -17.48 11.95
C ASP A 19 2.39 -17.38 13.12
N ASP A 20 2.53 -16.36 13.97
CA ASP A 20 1.56 -16.07 15.01
C ASP A 20 0.28 -15.47 14.40
N ARG A 21 -0.79 -16.28 14.40
CA ARG A 21 -2.07 -15.89 13.78
C ARG A 21 -2.74 -14.69 14.44
N ASP A 22 -2.56 -14.51 15.75
CA ASP A 22 -3.16 -13.40 16.49
C ASP A 22 -2.44 -12.09 16.15
N ILE A 23 -1.10 -12.14 16.03
CA ILE A 23 -0.29 -11.01 15.56
C ILE A 23 -0.64 -10.70 14.10
N ALA A 24 -0.67 -11.71 13.23
CA ALA A 24 -0.97 -11.55 11.81
C ALA A 24 -2.36 -10.93 11.60
N GLN A 25 -3.39 -11.43 12.28
CA GLN A 25 -4.74 -10.92 12.15
C GLN A 25 -4.81 -9.46 12.62
N ARG A 26 -4.37 -9.15 13.83
CA ARG A 26 -4.39 -7.79 14.39
C ARG A 26 -3.62 -6.79 13.53
N LEU A 27 -2.44 -7.20 13.02
CA LEU A 27 -1.63 -6.37 12.15
C LEU A 27 -2.33 -6.16 10.80
N GLY A 28 -2.86 -7.22 10.20
CA GLY A 28 -3.54 -7.16 8.93
C GLY A 28 -4.82 -6.32 8.96
N GLU A 29 -5.63 -6.43 10.01
CA GLU A 29 -6.81 -5.57 10.23
C GLU A 29 -6.41 -4.09 10.28
N GLY A 30 -5.40 -3.74 11.07
CA GLY A 30 -4.94 -2.35 11.16
C GLY A 30 -4.26 -1.84 9.89
N LEU A 31 -3.61 -2.71 9.11
CA LEU A 31 -3.10 -2.36 7.79
C LEU A 31 -4.25 -2.15 6.78
N ALA A 32 -5.30 -2.96 6.85
CA ALA A 32 -6.49 -2.78 6.03
C ALA A 32 -7.20 -1.45 6.35
N GLU A 33 -7.33 -1.08 7.63
CA GLU A 33 -7.82 0.23 8.07
C GLU A 33 -6.93 1.38 7.54
N ALA A 34 -5.62 1.15 7.43
CA ALA A 34 -4.68 2.11 6.85
C ALA A 34 -4.73 2.20 5.32
N GLY A 35 -5.57 1.38 4.65
CA GLY A 35 -5.83 1.41 3.22
C GLY A 35 -5.02 0.42 2.40
N PHE A 36 -4.43 -0.61 3.01
CA PHE A 36 -3.71 -1.68 2.33
C PHE A 36 -4.61 -2.90 2.06
N SER A 37 -4.31 -3.65 1.00
CA SER A 37 -4.82 -5.01 0.80
C SER A 37 -3.77 -5.98 1.31
N VAL A 38 -4.13 -6.82 2.27
CA VAL A 38 -3.19 -7.72 2.95
C VAL A 38 -3.42 -9.16 2.53
N GLU A 39 -2.35 -9.81 2.09
CA GLU A 39 -2.33 -11.25 1.85
C GLU A 39 -1.39 -11.92 2.85
N TYR A 40 -1.80 -13.08 3.37
CA TYR A 40 -1.15 -13.71 4.52
C TYR A 40 -0.41 -14.97 4.12
N ALA A 41 0.79 -15.14 4.70
CA ALA A 41 1.49 -16.41 4.77
C ALA A 41 1.88 -16.69 6.23
N PHE A 42 1.80 -17.93 6.65
CA PHE A 42 2.01 -18.32 8.05
C PHE A 42 3.27 -19.18 8.25
N ASN A 43 4.10 -19.28 7.24
CA ASN A 43 5.40 -19.98 7.26
C ASN A 43 6.30 -19.45 6.15
N GLY A 44 7.60 -19.80 6.23
CA GLY A 44 8.57 -19.33 5.25
C GLY A 44 8.35 -19.85 3.83
N PRO A 45 8.08 -21.15 3.59
CA PRO A 45 7.79 -21.67 2.25
C PRO A 45 6.62 -21.02 1.54
N ASP A 46 5.48 -20.80 2.24
CA ASP A 46 4.32 -20.13 1.65
C ASP A 46 4.63 -18.65 1.35
N GLY A 47 5.33 -17.97 2.28
CA GLY A 47 5.79 -16.60 2.05
C GLY A 47 6.71 -16.51 0.84
N LEU A 48 7.66 -17.45 0.70
CA LEU A 48 8.55 -17.51 -0.46
C LEU A 48 7.78 -17.71 -1.77
N ALA A 49 6.82 -18.64 -1.79
CA ALA A 49 6.03 -18.93 -2.97
C ALA A 49 5.21 -17.69 -3.39
N LEU A 50 4.40 -17.13 -2.48
CA LEU A 50 3.58 -15.95 -2.76
C LEU A 50 4.42 -14.77 -3.24
N GLY A 51 5.49 -14.41 -2.53
CA GLY A 51 6.35 -13.30 -2.94
C GLY A 51 7.13 -13.55 -4.22
N THR A 52 7.24 -14.81 -4.68
CA THR A 52 7.85 -15.17 -5.97
C THR A 52 6.85 -15.08 -7.12
N ASP A 53 5.64 -15.59 -6.92
CA ASP A 53 4.67 -15.83 -8.00
C ASP A 53 3.75 -14.63 -8.22
N ASP A 54 3.44 -13.89 -7.15
CA ASP A 54 2.59 -12.72 -7.18
C ASP A 54 3.37 -11.39 -7.14
N SER A 55 2.68 -10.29 -7.48
CA SER A 55 3.21 -8.93 -7.36
C SER A 55 2.67 -8.26 -6.11
N PHE A 56 3.58 -7.79 -5.25
CA PHE A 56 3.29 -6.99 -4.06
C PHE A 56 3.99 -5.64 -4.13
N ASP A 57 3.39 -4.64 -3.50
CA ASP A 57 3.96 -3.30 -3.38
C ASP A 57 4.97 -3.24 -2.21
N ALA A 58 4.79 -4.08 -1.19
CA ALA A 58 5.75 -4.32 -0.12
C ALA A 58 5.45 -5.63 0.62
N ALA A 59 6.39 -6.08 1.44
CA ALA A 59 6.15 -7.17 2.38
C ALA A 59 6.49 -6.77 3.82
N VAL A 60 5.76 -7.39 4.76
CA VAL A 60 6.11 -7.47 6.18
C VAL A 60 6.54 -8.91 6.44
N LEU A 61 7.72 -9.10 7.00
CA LEU A 61 8.35 -10.40 7.13
C LEU A 61 8.88 -10.63 8.54
N ASP A 62 8.33 -11.61 9.25
CA ASP A 62 8.94 -12.08 10.48
C ASP A 62 10.20 -12.92 10.18
N LEU A 63 11.21 -12.78 11.02
CA LEU A 63 12.43 -13.60 10.93
C LEU A 63 12.26 -14.97 11.56
N GLY A 64 11.41 -15.11 12.59
CA GLY A 64 11.23 -16.30 13.39
C GLY A 64 10.29 -17.36 12.80
N LEU A 65 10.15 -17.42 11.49
CA LEU A 65 9.21 -18.31 10.83
C LEU A 65 9.55 -19.81 10.95
N PRO A 66 8.54 -20.68 11.03
CA PRO A 66 8.75 -22.11 10.97
C PRO A 66 9.13 -22.58 9.57
N GLN A 67 9.80 -23.75 9.49
CA GLN A 67 10.24 -24.48 8.30
C GLN A 67 11.35 -23.76 7.50
N MET A 68 11.29 -22.45 7.32
CA MET A 68 12.29 -21.63 6.63
C MET A 68 12.38 -20.27 7.31
N GLN A 69 13.58 -19.88 7.74
CA GLN A 69 13.82 -18.59 8.40
C GLN A 69 13.47 -17.41 7.47
N GLY A 70 12.87 -16.35 8.04
CA GLY A 70 12.51 -15.18 7.24
C GLY A 70 13.70 -14.54 6.51
N LEU A 71 14.91 -14.60 7.09
CA LEU A 71 16.11 -14.12 6.42
C LEU A 71 16.44 -14.91 5.13
N ASP A 72 16.19 -16.21 5.12
CA ASP A 72 16.40 -17.04 3.94
C ASP A 72 15.31 -16.80 2.89
N VAL A 73 14.06 -16.56 3.32
CA VAL A 73 12.98 -16.12 2.43
C VAL A 73 13.37 -14.83 1.72
N LEU A 74 13.87 -13.83 2.45
CA LEU A 74 14.31 -12.55 1.89
C LEU A 74 15.44 -12.74 0.86
N LYS A 75 16.48 -13.51 1.20
CA LYS A 75 17.59 -13.79 0.29
C LYS A 75 17.10 -14.43 -1.00
N GLU A 76 16.19 -15.40 -0.90
CA GLU A 76 15.62 -16.08 -2.06
C GLU A 76 14.76 -15.13 -2.93
N TRP A 77 13.98 -14.25 -2.34
CA TRP A 77 13.28 -13.21 -3.10
C TRP A 77 14.26 -12.33 -3.87
N ARG A 78 15.32 -11.85 -3.22
CA ARG A 78 16.36 -11.02 -3.87
C ARG A 78 17.10 -11.79 -4.98
N ARG A 79 17.42 -13.06 -4.75
CA ARG A 79 18.04 -13.92 -5.77
C ARG A 79 17.15 -14.11 -7.01
N LYS A 80 15.82 -14.11 -6.82
CA LYS A 80 14.83 -14.18 -7.90
C LYS A 80 14.44 -12.79 -8.45
N SER A 81 15.24 -11.76 -8.16
CA SER A 81 15.00 -10.37 -8.61
C SER A 81 13.66 -9.79 -8.15
N ARG A 82 13.14 -10.26 -7.02
CA ARG A 82 11.98 -9.67 -6.36
C ARG A 82 12.44 -8.51 -5.49
N ASN A 83 12.23 -7.28 -5.99
CA ASN A 83 12.79 -6.04 -5.43
C ASN A 83 11.73 -5.17 -4.73
N PHE A 84 10.55 -5.70 -4.42
CA PHE A 84 9.60 -4.98 -3.60
C PHE A 84 10.20 -4.70 -2.20
N PRO A 85 9.88 -3.56 -1.57
CA PRO A 85 10.40 -3.22 -0.25
C PRO A 85 9.93 -4.21 0.80
N VAL A 86 10.84 -4.56 1.72
CA VAL A 86 10.60 -5.52 2.81
C VAL A 86 10.87 -4.85 4.16
N LEU A 87 9.82 -4.82 5.00
CA LEU A 87 9.88 -4.43 6.39
C LEU A 87 9.99 -5.68 7.27
N ILE A 88 11.11 -5.83 7.97
CA ILE A 88 11.32 -6.95 8.88
C ILE A 88 10.62 -6.71 10.22
N LEU A 89 9.91 -7.72 10.73
CA LEU A 89 9.54 -7.83 12.14
C LEU A 89 10.52 -8.77 12.84
N THR A 90 10.96 -8.42 14.04
CA THR A 90 11.88 -9.27 14.81
C THR A 90 11.60 -9.19 16.31
N ALA A 91 11.57 -10.35 16.98
CA ALA A 91 11.48 -10.42 18.44
C ALA A 91 12.82 -10.04 19.12
N ARG A 92 13.93 -10.13 18.39
CA ARG A 92 15.28 -9.88 18.89
C ARG A 92 15.86 -8.66 18.18
N GLY A 93 16.00 -7.58 18.92
CA GLY A 93 16.62 -6.35 18.43
C GLY A 93 18.15 -6.36 18.54
N THR A 94 18.81 -7.53 18.43
CA THR A 94 20.26 -7.57 18.49
C THR A 94 20.85 -6.83 17.29
N TRP A 95 21.95 -6.12 17.52
CA TRP A 95 22.62 -5.34 16.47
C TRP A 95 23.04 -6.25 15.28
N SER A 96 23.45 -7.48 15.57
CA SER A 96 23.84 -8.46 14.55
C SER A 96 22.69 -8.81 13.61
N GLU A 97 21.50 -9.14 14.12
CA GLU A 97 20.32 -9.50 13.30
C GLU A 97 19.85 -8.34 12.43
N LYS A 98 19.97 -7.12 12.93
CA LYS A 98 19.63 -5.92 12.14
C LYS A 98 20.59 -5.72 10.97
N VAL A 99 21.90 -5.91 11.22
CA VAL A 99 22.93 -5.83 10.17
C VAL A 99 22.75 -6.94 9.15
N ASP A 100 22.48 -8.18 9.60
CA ASP A 100 22.27 -9.31 8.70
C ASP A 100 21.02 -9.13 7.82
N GLY A 101 19.93 -8.59 8.40
CA GLY A 101 18.72 -8.28 7.66
C GLY A 101 18.93 -7.20 6.59
N LEU A 102 19.62 -6.12 6.93
CA LEU A 102 19.95 -5.05 5.99
C LEU A 102 20.91 -5.53 4.89
N ASN A 103 21.92 -6.33 5.23
CA ASN A 103 22.84 -6.93 4.27
C ASN A 103 22.15 -7.95 3.35
N ALA A 104 21.08 -8.60 3.83
CA ALA A 104 20.25 -9.51 3.03
C ALA A 104 19.29 -8.77 2.08
N GLY A 105 19.22 -7.42 2.17
CA GLY A 105 18.40 -6.60 1.30
C GLY A 105 17.04 -6.20 1.89
N ALA A 106 16.90 -6.18 3.22
CA ALA A 106 15.76 -5.53 3.88
C ALA A 106 15.85 -4.00 3.77
N ASP A 107 14.70 -3.36 3.71
CA ASP A 107 14.60 -1.91 3.53
C ASP A 107 14.38 -1.17 4.86
N ASP A 108 13.81 -1.84 5.86
CA ASP A 108 13.64 -1.33 7.23
C ASP A 108 13.33 -2.50 8.18
N TYR A 109 13.33 -2.23 9.49
CA TYR A 109 12.97 -3.22 10.52
C TYR A 109 12.21 -2.58 11.68
N ILE A 110 11.39 -3.40 12.36
CA ILE A 110 10.67 -3.06 13.60
C ILE A 110 10.87 -4.18 14.61
N THR A 111 11.13 -3.83 15.86
CA THR A 111 11.20 -4.79 16.95
C THR A 111 9.83 -5.06 17.57
N LYS A 112 9.54 -6.32 17.87
CA LYS A 112 8.37 -6.70 18.70
C LYS A 112 8.65 -6.38 20.17
N PRO A 113 7.69 -5.81 20.95
CA PRO A 113 6.35 -5.43 20.53
C PRO A 113 6.33 -4.12 19.72
N PHE A 114 5.39 -3.99 18.80
CA PHE A 114 5.23 -2.83 17.92
C PHE A 114 3.80 -2.25 17.98
N HIS A 115 3.67 -1.02 17.50
CA HIS A 115 2.37 -0.40 17.27
C HIS A 115 1.99 -0.47 15.79
N VAL A 116 0.76 -0.93 15.48
CA VAL A 116 0.28 -1.06 14.09
C VAL A 116 0.39 0.24 13.29
N PRO A 117 0.06 1.43 13.83
CA PRO A 117 0.27 2.69 13.13
C PRO A 117 1.74 2.96 12.72
N GLU A 118 2.72 2.49 13.51
CA GLU A 118 4.14 2.60 13.14
C GLU A 118 4.47 1.72 11.94
N VAL A 119 4.00 0.47 11.92
CA VAL A 119 4.18 -0.45 10.79
C VAL A 119 3.58 0.17 9.52
N ALA A 120 2.36 0.66 9.60
CA ALA A 120 1.67 1.31 8.48
C ALA A 120 2.43 2.54 7.95
N ALA A 121 2.94 3.40 8.85
CA ALA A 121 3.70 4.59 8.48
C ALA A 121 5.02 4.23 7.77
N ARG A 122 5.73 3.21 8.26
CA ARG A 122 6.99 2.74 7.65
C ARG A 122 6.74 2.11 6.28
N LEU A 123 5.71 1.26 6.13
CA LEU A 123 5.32 0.70 4.83
C LEU A 123 5.01 1.78 3.81
N LYS A 124 4.22 2.81 4.18
CA LYS A 124 3.97 3.96 3.29
C LYS A 124 5.26 4.64 2.86
N ALA A 125 6.21 4.83 3.78
CA ALA A 125 7.51 5.44 3.48
C ALA A 125 8.37 4.56 2.55
N LEU A 126 8.37 3.24 2.76
CA LEU A 126 9.09 2.28 1.94
C LEU A 126 8.57 2.23 0.51
N ILE A 127 7.25 2.08 0.34
CA ILE A 127 6.58 2.04 -0.96
C ILE A 127 6.82 3.34 -1.73
N ARG A 128 6.73 4.49 -1.05
CA ARG A 128 7.03 5.78 -1.65
C ARG A 128 8.47 5.86 -2.17
N ARG A 129 9.45 5.42 -1.38
CA ARG A 129 10.87 5.40 -1.78
C ARG A 129 11.12 4.47 -2.96
N SER A 130 10.52 3.29 -2.99
CA SER A 130 10.67 2.33 -4.08
C SER A 130 10.07 2.83 -5.40
N ALA A 131 9.03 3.67 -5.32
CA ALA A 131 8.46 4.36 -6.48
C ALA A 131 9.30 5.57 -6.96
N GLY A 132 10.51 5.77 -6.42
CA GLY A 132 11.38 6.91 -6.77
C GLY A 132 10.94 8.24 -6.16
N GLN A 133 9.96 8.23 -5.25
CA GLN A 133 9.43 9.42 -4.62
C GLN A 133 10.10 9.66 -3.25
N ALA A 134 11.11 10.51 -3.22
CA ALA A 134 11.86 10.83 -1.99
C ALA A 134 11.05 11.66 -0.97
N SER A 135 9.98 12.32 -1.40
CA SER A 135 9.14 13.21 -0.57
C SER A 135 7.84 12.54 -0.12
N SER A 136 7.37 12.87 1.09
CA SER A 136 6.00 12.54 1.52
C SER A 136 4.95 13.38 0.77
N VAL A 137 5.39 14.42 0.11
CA VAL A 137 4.54 15.33 -0.65
C VAL A 137 4.52 14.87 -2.11
N LEU A 138 3.38 14.35 -2.53
CA LEU A 138 3.07 14.11 -3.93
C LEU A 138 2.72 15.44 -4.58
N THR A 139 3.27 15.72 -5.76
CA THR A 139 2.96 16.93 -6.51
C THR A 139 2.53 16.57 -7.92
N HIS A 140 1.44 17.16 -8.38
CA HIS A 140 0.97 17.05 -9.76
C HIS A 140 0.32 18.37 -10.21
N GLY A 141 1.03 19.11 -11.07
CA GLY A 141 0.63 20.46 -11.44
C GLY A 141 0.45 21.35 -10.19
N PRO A 142 -0.71 22.02 -10.03
CA PRO A 142 -0.99 22.89 -8.89
C PRO A 142 -1.36 22.12 -7.60
N LEU A 143 -1.58 20.80 -7.69
CA LEU A 143 -1.98 19.97 -6.57
C LEU A 143 -0.77 19.44 -5.82
N THR A 144 -0.78 19.56 -4.48
CA THR A 144 0.14 18.86 -3.59
C THR A 144 -0.64 18.06 -2.54
N LEU A 145 -0.12 16.91 -2.16
CA LEU A 145 -0.68 16.05 -1.13
C LEU A 145 0.45 15.51 -0.26
N ASP A 146 0.49 15.89 1.01
CA ASP A 146 1.35 15.23 1.98
C ASP A 146 0.69 13.93 2.46
N THR A 147 1.22 12.80 2.04
CA THR A 147 0.69 11.47 2.36
C THR A 147 0.90 11.06 3.82
N THR A 148 1.76 11.76 4.56
CA THR A 148 2.01 11.51 6.00
C THR A 148 0.98 12.23 6.86
N THR A 149 0.70 13.50 6.55
CA THR A 149 -0.22 14.33 7.33
C THR A 149 -1.64 14.35 6.78
N GLY A 150 -1.84 13.90 5.54
CA GLY A 150 -3.12 13.98 4.83
C GLY A 150 -3.50 15.39 4.39
N LYS A 151 -2.59 16.36 4.52
CA LYS A 151 -2.83 17.75 4.09
C LYS A 151 -2.65 17.88 2.59
N ALA A 152 -3.59 18.57 1.95
CA ALA A 152 -3.50 18.85 0.52
C ALA A 152 -3.63 20.36 0.25
N THR A 153 -2.99 20.83 -0.82
CA THR A 153 -3.15 22.19 -1.33
C THR A 153 -3.42 22.16 -2.83
N TYR A 154 -4.16 23.12 -3.32
CA TYR A 154 -4.36 23.37 -4.76
C TYR A 154 -4.04 24.84 -5.06
N ASP A 155 -3.13 25.10 -5.99
CA ASP A 155 -2.55 26.44 -6.22
C ASP A 155 -2.00 27.09 -4.94
N GLY A 156 -1.40 26.29 -4.04
CA GLY A 156 -0.88 26.74 -2.76
C GLY A 156 -1.95 27.00 -1.68
N VAL A 157 -3.23 26.89 -2.01
CA VAL A 157 -4.35 27.09 -1.05
C VAL A 157 -4.71 25.75 -0.41
N PRO A 158 -4.74 25.65 0.93
CA PRO A 158 -5.17 24.41 1.62
C PRO A 158 -6.59 24.01 1.22
N ILE A 159 -6.78 22.70 0.94
CA ILE A 159 -8.09 22.12 0.69
C ILE A 159 -8.42 21.09 1.77
N GLU A 160 -9.62 21.21 2.32
CA GLU A 160 -10.11 20.24 3.31
C GLU A 160 -10.71 19.02 2.60
N LEU A 161 -10.23 17.82 2.97
CA LEU A 161 -10.69 16.56 2.41
C LEU A 161 -11.30 15.68 3.51
N THR A 162 -12.41 15.04 3.20
CA THR A 162 -12.93 13.94 4.03
C THR A 162 -12.01 12.72 3.89
N ALA A 163 -12.12 11.75 4.79
CA ALA A 163 -11.30 10.54 4.75
C ALA A 163 -11.43 9.78 3.40
N SER A 164 -12.65 9.71 2.83
CA SER A 164 -12.88 9.06 1.54
C SER A 164 -12.34 9.87 0.35
N GLU A 165 -12.46 11.18 0.39
CA GLU A 165 -11.85 12.06 -0.62
C GLU A 165 -10.32 12.01 -0.58
N LEU A 166 -9.73 11.98 0.61
CA LEU A 166 -8.29 11.84 0.79
C LEU A 166 -7.79 10.51 0.24
N ARG A 167 -8.48 9.39 0.56
CA ARG A 167 -8.14 8.07 0.02
C ARG A 167 -8.22 8.05 -1.50
N MET A 168 -9.29 8.60 -2.08
CA MET A 168 -9.45 8.67 -3.52
C MET A 168 -8.37 9.54 -4.17
N LEU A 169 -8.08 10.72 -3.61
CA LEU A 169 -7.04 11.61 -4.13
C LEU A 169 -5.67 10.94 -4.08
N ASN A 170 -5.31 10.34 -2.95
CA ASN A 170 -4.07 9.60 -2.78
C ASN A 170 -3.95 8.45 -3.81
N TYR A 171 -5.05 7.76 -4.06
CA TYR A 171 -5.11 6.68 -5.04
C TYR A 171 -4.80 7.18 -6.47
N PHE A 172 -5.41 8.29 -6.88
CA PHE A 172 -5.14 8.91 -8.18
C PHE A 172 -3.71 9.45 -8.30
N MET A 173 -3.20 10.11 -7.24
CA MET A 173 -1.85 10.68 -7.23
C MET A 173 -0.74 9.65 -7.43
N HIS A 174 -0.97 8.39 -7.06
CA HIS A 174 -0.04 7.29 -7.33
C HIS A 174 -0.23 6.65 -8.72
N ARG A 175 -1.24 7.09 -9.50
CA ARG A 175 -1.64 6.50 -10.79
C ARG A 175 -1.91 7.55 -11.86
N ILE A 176 -1.13 8.64 -11.84
CA ILE A 176 -1.24 9.73 -12.80
C ILE A 176 -1.11 9.18 -14.22
N GLY A 177 -1.98 9.63 -15.13
CA GLY A 177 -2.01 9.20 -16.53
C GLY A 177 -2.69 7.85 -16.77
N ARG A 178 -2.99 7.07 -15.69
CA ARG A 178 -3.65 5.78 -15.81
C ARG A 178 -5.17 5.93 -15.71
N ILE A 179 -5.90 5.12 -16.49
CA ILE A 179 -7.35 4.99 -16.36
C ILE A 179 -7.65 4.05 -15.18
N VAL A 180 -8.44 4.54 -14.24
CA VAL A 180 -8.92 3.80 -13.06
C VAL A 180 -10.40 3.54 -13.23
N SER A 181 -10.80 2.26 -13.18
CA SER A 181 -12.21 1.90 -13.36
C SER A 181 -13.05 2.26 -12.13
N GLN A 182 -14.36 2.38 -12.34
CA GLN A 182 -15.30 2.65 -11.23
C GLN A 182 -15.32 1.48 -10.22
N SER A 183 -15.22 0.23 -10.69
CA SER A 183 -15.14 -0.95 -9.82
C SER A 183 -13.87 -0.94 -8.96
N GLU A 184 -12.73 -0.58 -9.56
CA GLU A 184 -11.45 -0.45 -8.86
C GLU A 184 -11.51 0.61 -7.75
N LEU A 185 -12.11 1.79 -8.03
CA LEU A 185 -12.30 2.84 -7.02
C LEU A 185 -13.25 2.40 -5.91
N THR A 186 -14.33 1.69 -6.27
CA THR A 186 -15.28 1.16 -5.30
C THR A 186 -14.62 0.16 -4.37
N GLU A 187 -13.88 -0.80 -4.90
CA GLU A 187 -13.14 -1.79 -4.11
C GLU A 187 -12.15 -1.13 -3.16
N HIS A 188 -11.38 -0.14 -3.65
CA HIS A 188 -10.42 0.59 -2.83
C HIS A 188 -11.05 1.42 -1.71
N LEU A 189 -12.18 2.07 -1.96
CA LEU A 189 -12.82 2.96 -0.97
C LEU A 189 -13.65 2.20 0.06
N TYR A 190 -14.30 1.09 -0.32
CA TYR A 190 -15.23 0.35 0.53
C TYR A 190 -14.64 -0.90 1.18
N ALA A 191 -13.43 -1.34 0.81
CA ALA A 191 -12.72 -2.43 1.50
C ALA A 191 -12.47 -2.13 2.99
N THR A 192 -12.55 -0.86 3.41
CA THR A 192 -12.27 -0.39 4.78
C THR A 192 -13.40 0.43 5.40
N ALA A 193 -14.54 0.62 4.72
CA ALA A 193 -15.61 1.50 5.20
C ALA A 193 -16.79 0.70 5.73
N ASP A 194 -17.14 0.97 6.99
CA ASP A 194 -18.45 0.66 7.54
C ASP A 194 -19.53 1.22 6.59
N SER A 195 -20.43 0.36 6.11
CA SER A 195 -21.34 0.54 4.97
C SER A 195 -22.42 1.63 5.12
N ARG A 196 -22.16 2.71 5.85
CA ARG A 196 -23.16 3.74 6.17
C ARG A 196 -23.15 4.97 5.26
N GLU A 197 -22.13 5.16 4.40
CA GLU A 197 -22.16 6.25 3.42
C GLU A 197 -22.50 5.72 2.03
N SER A 198 -23.74 5.87 1.64
CA SER A 198 -24.31 5.57 0.30
C SER A 198 -23.83 6.56 -0.79
N ASN A 199 -22.59 7.05 -0.70
CA ASN A 199 -22.08 7.97 -1.71
C ASN A 199 -21.37 7.19 -2.83
N THR A 200 -21.80 7.40 -4.06
CA THR A 200 -21.20 6.79 -5.25
C THR A 200 -19.85 7.42 -5.58
N ILE A 201 -19.03 6.71 -6.35
CA ILE A 201 -17.73 7.22 -6.84
C ILE A 201 -17.87 8.55 -7.55
N GLU A 202 -18.95 8.74 -8.31
CA GLU A 202 -19.25 10.00 -9.02
C GLU A 202 -19.35 11.18 -8.07
N VAL A 203 -19.94 10.99 -6.90
CA VAL A 203 -20.08 12.05 -5.88
C VAL A 203 -18.71 12.46 -5.35
N TYR A 204 -17.82 11.50 -5.04
CA TYR A 204 -16.47 11.82 -4.58
C TYR A 204 -15.65 12.50 -5.67
N VAL A 205 -15.69 12.03 -6.91
CA VAL A 205 -15.02 12.68 -8.04
C VAL A 205 -15.55 14.10 -8.24
N SER A 206 -16.89 14.31 -8.17
CA SER A 206 -17.48 15.63 -8.27
C SER A 206 -17.04 16.57 -7.14
N ARG A 207 -16.96 16.08 -5.90
CA ARG A 207 -16.47 16.85 -4.76
C ARG A 207 -14.99 17.23 -4.90
N LEU A 208 -14.14 16.30 -5.34
CA LEU A 208 -12.72 16.57 -5.61
C LEU A 208 -12.56 17.63 -6.69
N ARG A 209 -13.26 17.50 -7.83
CA ARG A 209 -13.24 18.50 -8.91
C ARG A 209 -13.64 19.90 -8.44
N ARG A 210 -14.63 20.00 -7.55
CA ARG A 210 -15.05 21.29 -6.98
C ARG A 210 -14.00 21.91 -6.06
N LYS A 211 -13.19 21.09 -5.38
CA LYS A 211 -12.13 21.54 -4.47
C LYS A 211 -10.80 21.79 -5.19
N THR A 212 -10.64 21.29 -6.39
CA THR A 212 -9.45 21.41 -7.23
C THR A 212 -9.82 22.04 -8.59
N SER A 213 -9.85 21.24 -9.63
CA SER A 213 -10.28 21.62 -10.98
C SER A 213 -11.00 20.45 -11.66
N THR A 214 -11.94 20.77 -12.56
CA THR A 214 -12.60 19.77 -13.42
C THR A 214 -11.63 19.07 -14.35
N ASP A 215 -10.52 19.71 -14.70
CA ASP A 215 -9.53 19.19 -15.64
C ASP A 215 -8.55 18.21 -14.99
N LEU A 216 -8.43 18.24 -13.65
CA LEU A 216 -7.50 17.40 -12.91
C LEU A 216 -7.88 15.90 -12.97
N ILE A 217 -9.19 15.61 -12.91
CA ILE A 217 -9.69 14.24 -12.99
C ILE A 217 -10.68 14.17 -14.15
N LYS A 218 -10.29 13.53 -15.24
CA LYS A 218 -11.12 13.37 -16.44
C LYS A 218 -11.96 12.11 -16.39
N THR A 219 -13.18 12.18 -16.92
CA THR A 219 -14.03 11.00 -17.14
C THR A 219 -13.71 10.40 -18.49
N ILE A 220 -13.31 9.14 -18.51
CA ILE A 220 -13.10 8.37 -19.73
C ILE A 220 -14.34 7.49 -19.94
N ARG A 221 -15.18 7.87 -20.89
CA ARG A 221 -16.48 7.23 -21.11
C ARG A 221 -16.35 5.71 -21.25
N GLY A 222 -17.14 4.97 -20.47
CA GLY A 222 -17.18 3.50 -20.49
C GLY A 222 -15.98 2.82 -19.80
N LEU A 223 -14.94 3.56 -19.37
CA LEU A 223 -13.73 3.00 -18.76
C LEU A 223 -13.50 3.44 -17.30
N GLY A 224 -13.88 4.67 -16.95
CA GLY A 224 -13.66 5.20 -15.58
C GLY A 224 -13.10 6.62 -15.56
N TYR A 225 -12.09 6.85 -14.73
CA TYR A 225 -11.50 8.16 -14.48
C TYR A 225 -9.98 8.13 -14.65
N ARG A 226 -9.41 9.28 -14.99
CA ARG A 226 -7.96 9.48 -15.12
C ARG A 226 -7.57 10.84 -14.57
N MET A 227 -6.51 10.87 -13.78
CA MET A 227 -5.86 12.12 -13.37
C MET A 227 -4.78 12.46 -14.40
N ASP A 228 -4.89 13.67 -15.00
CA ASP A 228 -3.98 14.19 -16.04
C ASP A 228 -3.25 15.42 -15.56
#